data_b67562fec9301837e6b0bf73e6dfe8c3
#
_entry.id   b67562fec9301837e6b0bf73e6dfe8c3
#
_cell.length_a   1.000
_cell.length_b   1.000
_cell.length_c   1.000
_cell.angle_alpha   90.00
_cell.angle_beta   90.00
_cell.angle_gamma   90.00
#
_symmetry.space_group_name_H-M   'P 1'
#
loop_
_entity.id
_entity.type
_entity.pdbx_description
1 polymer ?
#
loop_
_entity_poly.entity_id
_entity_poly.type
_entity_poly.pdbx_seq_one_letter_code
_entity_poly.pdbx_strand_id
1 'polypeptide(L)'
;MSKYQQLTTRAFAVLLVGMIAVPLYAQLPAHLRDYPLANFQKSGDLVAPFFDGWIDNGDGSVTMVFGFMNRNTDEIVDIPLGPNNYIRPVQFDGVQPSHFPVYDRRGLTGIRERGAFAVTVPAGMAGTEVVWTLSHAGHSYSIPGRAVSVAYEMSSDPRALGSLNPAIRFTRGGPEASGREGIMGPRVTASVGTPVTLSAFVQDLGERGQYDVDSLYQLGTEWIMHQGPSVPEFGNAAMTGRAREAAAGEG
;
A
#
# COMPACT_ATOMS: atom_id res chain seq x y z
N MET A 1 59.14 -11.53 36.25
CA MET A 1 57.82 -12.12 35.87
C MET A 1 57.96 -13.63 35.83
N SER A 2 57.16 -14.37 36.58
CA SER A 2 57.15 -15.83 36.57
C SER A 2 56.73 -16.37 35.21
N LYS A 3 57.31 -17.53 34.79
CA LYS A 3 56.94 -18.23 33.55
C LYS A 3 55.41 -18.44 33.44
N TYR A 4 54.72 -18.60 34.55
CA TYR A 4 53.28 -18.71 34.63
C TYR A 4 52.52 -17.39 34.27
N GLN A 5 53.07 -16.23 34.65
CA GLN A 5 52.50 -14.94 34.29
C GLN A 5 52.62 -14.65 32.79
N GLN A 6 53.75 -15.08 32.17
CA GLN A 6 53.92 -14.93 30.73
C GLN A 6 52.99 -15.87 29.93
N LEU A 7 52.72 -17.08 30.42
CA LEU A 7 51.83 -18.02 29.76
C LEU A 7 50.36 -17.54 29.86
N THR A 8 49.91 -17.03 31.00
CA THR A 8 48.56 -16.52 31.17
C THR A 8 48.32 -15.25 30.34
N THR A 9 49.31 -14.33 30.24
CA THR A 9 49.20 -13.13 29.41
C THR A 9 49.12 -13.48 27.92
N ARG A 10 49.90 -14.47 27.47
CA ARG A 10 49.90 -14.94 26.07
C ARG A 10 48.59 -15.66 25.72
N ALA A 11 48.05 -16.49 26.66
CA ALA A 11 46.76 -17.15 26.47
C ALA A 11 45.59 -16.14 26.38
N PHE A 12 45.64 -15.11 27.24
CA PHE A 12 44.63 -14.04 27.21
C PHE A 12 44.69 -13.19 25.97
N ALA A 13 45.88 -12.87 25.45
CA ALA A 13 46.07 -12.15 24.21
C ALA A 13 45.56 -12.93 22.97
N VAL A 14 45.82 -14.24 22.92
CA VAL A 14 45.30 -15.11 21.86
C VAL A 14 43.80 -15.23 21.91
N LEU A 15 43.20 -15.31 23.11
CA LEU A 15 41.75 -15.35 23.28
C LEU A 15 41.08 -14.02 22.87
N LEU A 16 41.71 -12.87 23.17
CA LEU A 16 41.23 -11.56 22.80
C LEU A 16 41.30 -11.33 21.29
N VAL A 17 42.38 -11.77 20.62
CA VAL A 17 42.52 -11.71 19.17
C VAL A 17 41.53 -12.67 18.46
N GLY A 18 41.26 -13.84 19.06
CA GLY A 18 40.26 -14.77 18.58
C GLY A 18 38.83 -14.22 18.64
N MET A 19 38.51 -13.41 19.66
CA MET A 19 37.19 -12.74 19.75
C MET A 19 37.01 -11.59 18.75
N ILE A 20 38.09 -10.93 18.33
CA ILE A 20 38.04 -9.84 17.33
C ILE A 20 37.95 -10.40 15.91
N ALA A 21 38.33 -11.65 15.69
CA ALA A 21 38.33 -12.30 14.38
C ALA A 21 37.04 -13.08 14.09
N VAL A 22 36.00 -12.97 14.91
CA VAL A 22 34.69 -13.49 14.54
C VAL A 22 34.14 -12.61 13.42
N PRO A 23 34.06 -13.09 12.17
CA PRO A 23 33.46 -12.30 11.11
C PRO A 23 32.03 -11.97 11.53
N LEU A 24 31.74 -10.69 11.62
CA LEU A 24 30.38 -10.20 11.82
C LEU A 24 29.57 -10.59 10.56
N TYR A 25 28.98 -11.77 10.56
CA TYR A 25 28.04 -12.22 9.54
C TYR A 25 26.72 -11.42 9.54
N ALA A 26 26.72 -10.25 10.21
CA ALA A 26 25.59 -9.34 10.18
C ALA A 26 25.42 -8.59 8.87
N GLN A 27 26.39 -8.68 7.94
CA GLN A 27 26.27 -8.08 6.61
C GLN A 27 25.70 -9.10 5.63
N LEU A 28 24.67 -8.71 4.90
CA LEU A 28 24.19 -9.50 3.78
C LEU A 28 25.33 -9.81 2.80
N PRO A 29 25.43 -11.03 2.28
CA PRO A 29 26.32 -11.36 1.18
C PRO A 29 26.20 -10.36 0.04
N ALA A 30 27.31 -10.11 -0.69
CA ALA A 30 27.34 -9.06 -1.71
C ALA A 30 26.23 -9.23 -2.77
N HIS A 31 25.89 -10.46 -3.15
CA HIS A 31 24.84 -10.76 -4.11
C HIS A 31 23.41 -10.52 -3.57
N LEU A 32 23.25 -10.33 -2.25
CA LEU A 32 21.97 -9.97 -1.63
C LEU A 32 21.88 -8.49 -1.24
N ARG A 33 22.99 -7.73 -1.35
CA ARG A 33 22.99 -6.30 -1.02
C ARG A 33 22.19 -5.47 -2.01
N ASP A 34 22.18 -5.90 -3.26
CA ASP A 34 21.49 -5.23 -4.35
C ASP A 34 20.03 -5.66 -4.47
N TYR A 35 19.64 -6.68 -3.76
CA TYR A 35 18.26 -7.10 -3.56
C TYR A 35 17.61 -6.16 -2.58
N PRO A 36 16.80 -5.55 -2.55
CA PRO A 36 15.69 -4.77 -3.04
C PRO A 36 16.13 -3.49 -3.81
N LEU A 37 17.39 -3.23 -3.98
CA LEU A 37 17.95 -2.09 -4.71
C LEU A 37 18.16 -2.38 -6.20
N ALA A 38 17.78 -3.56 -6.67
CA ALA A 38 17.81 -3.89 -8.08
C ALA A 38 16.98 -2.86 -8.88
N ASN A 39 17.51 -2.48 -10.06
CA ASN A 39 16.82 -1.58 -10.96
C ASN A 39 15.44 -2.14 -11.32
N PHE A 40 14.47 -1.25 -11.44
CA PHE A 40 13.14 -1.60 -11.95
C PHE A 40 13.27 -2.13 -13.38
N GLN A 41 12.49 -3.15 -13.69
CA GLN A 41 12.40 -3.72 -15.02
C GLN A 41 11.27 -3.04 -15.81
N LYS A 42 11.36 -3.09 -17.14
CA LYS A 42 10.25 -2.64 -17.98
C LYS A 42 9.04 -3.56 -17.81
N SER A 43 9.31 -4.87 -17.77
CA SER A 43 8.31 -5.91 -17.64
C SER A 43 8.91 -7.14 -16.95
N GLY A 44 8.04 -8.04 -16.45
CA GLY A 44 8.45 -9.29 -15.81
C GLY A 44 9.00 -9.13 -14.39
N ASP A 45 8.93 -7.95 -13.80
CA ASP A 45 9.28 -7.72 -12.40
C ASP A 45 8.08 -8.03 -11.48
N LEU A 46 8.33 -8.09 -10.20
CA LEU A 46 7.34 -8.48 -9.19
C LEU A 46 6.32 -7.39 -8.90
N VAL A 47 5.15 -7.83 -8.43
CA VAL A 47 4.16 -7.01 -7.72
C VAL A 47 4.19 -7.42 -6.25
N ALA A 48 4.47 -6.48 -5.36
CA ALA A 48 4.58 -6.72 -3.93
C ALA A 48 3.36 -6.19 -3.18
N PRO A 49 2.73 -7.00 -2.31
CA PRO A 49 1.70 -6.53 -1.40
C PRO A 49 2.33 -5.78 -0.21
N PHE A 50 1.59 -4.82 0.35
CA PHE A 50 1.98 -4.09 1.56
C PHE A 50 0.84 -4.00 2.55
N PHE A 51 1.17 -4.01 3.82
CA PHE A 51 0.29 -3.61 4.89
C PHE A 51 0.57 -2.13 5.20
N ASP A 52 -0.41 -1.27 4.98
CA ASP A 52 -0.26 0.17 5.19
C ASP A 52 -0.54 0.57 6.63
N GLY A 53 -1.41 -0.16 7.32
CA GLY A 53 -1.75 0.09 8.70
C GLY A 53 -3.17 -0.37 9.05
N TRP A 54 -3.60 -0.03 10.25
CA TRP A 54 -4.91 -0.37 10.76
C TRP A 54 -5.55 0.82 11.48
N ILE A 55 -6.85 0.80 11.60
CA ILE A 55 -7.67 1.84 12.22
C ILE A 55 -8.54 1.16 13.27
N ASP A 56 -8.57 1.72 14.48
CA ASP A 56 -9.58 1.40 15.48
C ASP A 56 -10.87 2.15 15.10
N ASN A 57 -11.96 1.44 14.88
CA ASN A 57 -13.24 2.03 14.51
C ASN A 57 -14.04 2.52 15.74
N GLY A 58 -13.53 2.28 16.95
CA GLY A 58 -14.16 2.71 18.20
C GLY A 58 -15.34 1.84 18.67
N ASP A 59 -15.79 0.89 17.86
CA ASP A 59 -16.85 -0.08 18.16
C ASP A 59 -16.29 -1.48 18.50
N GLY A 60 -14.97 -1.58 18.63
CA GLY A 60 -14.21 -2.81 18.83
C GLY A 60 -13.89 -3.56 17.55
N SER A 61 -14.39 -3.13 16.39
CA SER A 61 -13.90 -3.59 15.09
C SER A 61 -12.64 -2.84 14.67
N VAL A 62 -11.88 -3.43 13.76
CA VAL A 62 -10.66 -2.80 13.21
C VAL A 62 -10.68 -2.87 11.69
N THR A 63 -10.22 -1.81 11.04
CA THR A 63 -10.06 -1.78 9.58
C THR A 63 -8.59 -1.86 9.23
N MET A 64 -8.20 -2.91 8.50
CA MET A 64 -6.85 -3.14 8.00
C MET A 64 -6.74 -2.62 6.57
N VAL A 65 -5.71 -1.81 6.30
CA VAL A 65 -5.51 -1.12 5.03
C VAL A 65 -4.29 -1.71 4.34
N PHE A 66 -4.46 -2.06 3.08
CA PHE A 66 -3.41 -2.67 2.25
C PHE A 66 -3.14 -1.84 1.01
N GLY A 67 -1.91 -1.92 0.55
CA GLY A 67 -1.43 -1.34 -0.68
C GLY A 67 -0.55 -2.29 -1.46
N PHE A 68 -0.06 -1.87 -2.61
CA PHE A 68 0.86 -2.67 -3.41
C PHE A 68 1.91 -1.81 -4.10
N MET A 69 2.90 -2.47 -4.68
CA MET A 69 3.90 -1.87 -5.53
C MET A 69 4.09 -2.74 -6.77
N ASN A 70 3.76 -2.19 -7.94
CA ASN A 70 4.16 -2.76 -9.21
C ASN A 70 5.57 -2.23 -9.55
N ARG A 71 6.56 -3.13 -9.65
CA ARG A 71 7.93 -2.76 -9.94
C ARG A 71 8.23 -2.64 -11.44
N ASN A 72 7.28 -3.01 -12.29
CA ASN A 72 7.42 -2.82 -13.73
C ASN A 72 7.26 -1.34 -14.08
N THR A 73 8.05 -0.85 -15.04
CA THR A 73 7.92 0.54 -15.51
C THR A 73 6.95 0.68 -16.67
N ASP A 74 6.72 -0.38 -17.42
CA ASP A 74 5.94 -0.36 -18.66
C ASP A 74 4.83 -1.44 -18.67
N GLU A 75 4.85 -2.41 -17.74
CA GLU A 75 3.90 -3.52 -17.70
C GLU A 75 2.81 -3.31 -16.64
N ILE A 76 1.58 -3.23 -17.09
CA ILE A 76 0.40 -3.36 -16.24
C ILE A 76 0.18 -4.85 -15.98
N VAL A 77 0.08 -5.25 -14.73
CA VAL A 77 0.02 -6.67 -14.33
C VAL A 77 -1.39 -7.02 -13.91
N ASP A 78 -1.93 -8.08 -14.48
CA ASP A 78 -3.19 -8.70 -14.05
C ASP A 78 -2.91 -9.98 -13.29
N ILE A 79 -3.38 -10.06 -12.04
CA ILE A 79 -3.33 -11.26 -11.21
C ILE A 79 -4.76 -11.55 -10.74
N PRO A 80 -5.50 -12.39 -11.47
CA PRO A 80 -6.88 -12.72 -11.11
C PRO A 80 -6.99 -13.31 -9.70
N LEU A 81 -8.14 -13.10 -9.07
CA LEU A 81 -8.46 -13.73 -7.79
C LEU A 81 -8.34 -15.25 -7.89
N GLY A 82 -7.73 -15.88 -6.89
CA GLY A 82 -7.51 -17.33 -6.87
C GLY A 82 -6.14 -17.69 -6.30
N PRO A 83 -5.48 -18.75 -6.78
CA PRO A 83 -4.28 -19.29 -6.15
C PRO A 83 -3.08 -18.33 -6.13
N ASN A 84 -3.06 -17.35 -7.04
CA ASN A 84 -1.99 -16.35 -7.14
C ASN A 84 -2.35 -14.99 -6.51
N ASN A 85 -3.61 -14.80 -6.06
CA ASN A 85 -4.07 -13.56 -5.46
C ASN A 85 -5.23 -13.87 -4.52
N TYR A 86 -4.94 -14.00 -3.24
CA TYR A 86 -5.94 -14.36 -2.24
C TYR A 86 -5.66 -13.77 -0.87
N ILE A 87 -6.71 -13.71 -0.06
CA ILE A 87 -6.64 -13.32 1.36
C ILE A 87 -7.01 -14.50 2.25
N ARG A 88 -6.36 -14.58 3.40
CA ARG A 88 -6.71 -15.48 4.50
C ARG A 88 -6.95 -14.66 5.77
N PRO A 89 -7.96 -15.01 6.60
CA PRO A 89 -8.99 -16.04 6.40
C PRO A 89 -9.92 -15.77 5.20
N VAL A 90 -10.49 -16.85 4.64
CA VAL A 90 -11.25 -16.84 3.37
C VAL A 90 -12.48 -15.91 3.38
N GLN A 91 -13.08 -15.62 4.54
CA GLN A 91 -14.22 -14.69 4.64
C GLN A 91 -13.87 -13.25 4.25
N PHE A 92 -12.59 -12.91 4.17
CA PHE A 92 -12.11 -11.59 3.74
C PHE A 92 -11.60 -11.60 2.30
N ASP A 93 -11.58 -12.78 1.65
CA ASP A 93 -11.09 -12.93 0.28
C ASP A 93 -12.09 -12.36 -0.73
N GLY A 94 -11.56 -11.78 -1.81
CA GLY A 94 -12.36 -11.27 -2.92
C GLY A 94 -12.46 -9.74 -3.02
N VAL A 95 -11.94 -9.00 -2.01
CA VAL A 95 -11.96 -7.51 -2.01
C VAL A 95 -10.67 -6.89 -2.55
N GLN A 96 -9.61 -7.67 -2.65
CA GLN A 96 -8.31 -7.21 -3.13
C GLN A 96 -8.31 -6.93 -4.65
N PRO A 97 -7.42 -6.04 -5.14
CA PRO A 97 -7.31 -5.75 -6.55
C PRO A 97 -6.83 -6.95 -7.35
N SER A 98 -7.28 -7.06 -8.60
CA SER A 98 -6.74 -8.00 -9.59
C SER A 98 -5.95 -7.31 -10.70
N HIS A 99 -5.91 -5.99 -10.69
CA HIS A 99 -5.27 -5.15 -11.68
C HIS A 99 -4.27 -4.21 -11.02
N PHE A 100 -3.03 -4.22 -11.50
CA PHE A 100 -1.89 -3.51 -10.89
C PHE A 100 -1.27 -2.57 -11.92
N PRO A 101 -1.70 -1.29 -11.96
CA PRO A 101 -1.22 -0.32 -12.94
C PRO A 101 0.22 0.09 -12.70
N VAL A 102 0.82 0.65 -13.75
CA VAL A 102 2.12 1.34 -13.69
C VAL A 102 1.88 2.79 -13.23
N TYR A 103 2.80 3.31 -12.43
CA TYR A 103 2.74 4.67 -11.92
C TYR A 103 3.83 5.53 -12.53
N ASP A 104 3.43 6.61 -13.18
CA ASP A 104 4.35 7.68 -13.63
C ASP A 104 4.57 8.70 -12.48
N ARG A 105 5.06 8.22 -11.35
CA ARG A 105 5.41 9.04 -10.21
C ARG A 105 6.89 8.96 -9.95
N ARG A 106 7.51 10.09 -9.62
CA ARG A 106 8.94 10.12 -9.32
C ARG A 106 9.22 9.66 -7.89
N GLY A 107 10.30 8.88 -7.74
CA GLY A 107 10.81 8.42 -6.45
C GLY A 107 10.16 7.14 -5.92
N LEU A 108 10.78 6.54 -4.90
CA LEU A 108 10.37 5.26 -4.32
C LEU A 108 8.93 5.28 -3.76
N THR A 109 8.47 6.41 -3.26
CA THR A 109 7.11 6.57 -2.75
C THR A 109 6.08 6.69 -3.87
N GLY A 110 6.52 7.04 -5.09
CA GLY A 110 5.64 7.25 -6.23
C GLY A 110 5.17 5.95 -6.91
N ILE A 111 5.87 4.86 -6.73
CA ILE A 111 5.55 3.55 -7.34
C ILE A 111 4.68 2.66 -6.43
N ARG A 112 4.44 3.09 -5.20
CA ARG A 112 3.62 2.38 -4.23
C ARG A 112 2.21 2.97 -4.19
N GLU A 113 1.22 2.14 -4.46
CA GLU A 113 -0.18 2.46 -4.16
C GLU A 113 -0.45 2.19 -2.70
N ARG A 114 -0.94 3.20 -1.99
CA ARG A 114 -1.34 3.11 -0.59
C ARG A 114 -2.85 3.11 -0.49
N GLY A 115 -3.39 2.31 0.44
CA GLY A 115 -4.83 2.26 0.64
C GLY A 115 -5.59 1.74 -0.58
N ALA A 116 -5.00 0.77 -1.30
CA ALA A 116 -5.64 0.18 -2.47
C ALA A 116 -6.95 -0.53 -2.12
N PHE A 117 -7.02 -1.12 -0.95
CA PHE A 117 -8.25 -1.69 -0.39
C PHE A 117 -8.17 -1.79 1.14
N ALA A 118 -9.30 -2.03 1.76
CA ALA A 118 -9.41 -2.22 3.20
C ALA A 118 -10.25 -3.45 3.54
N VAL A 119 -9.95 -4.05 4.70
CA VAL A 119 -10.67 -5.18 5.27
C VAL A 119 -11.11 -4.80 6.67
N THR A 120 -12.41 -4.75 6.93
CA THR A 120 -12.92 -4.55 8.28
C THR A 120 -13.10 -5.89 8.98
N VAL A 121 -12.40 -6.07 10.08
CA VAL A 121 -12.44 -7.24 10.95
C VAL A 121 -13.40 -6.94 12.11
N PRO A 122 -14.49 -7.70 12.27
CA PRO A 122 -15.48 -7.45 13.31
C PRO A 122 -14.89 -7.55 14.73
N ALA A 123 -15.51 -6.88 15.69
CA ALA A 123 -15.06 -6.81 17.09
C ALA A 123 -14.75 -8.21 17.69
N GLY A 124 -15.61 -9.20 17.44
CA GLY A 124 -15.39 -10.57 17.92
C GLY A 124 -14.19 -11.29 17.32
N MET A 125 -13.54 -10.71 16.32
CA MET A 125 -12.39 -11.23 15.60
C MET A 125 -11.21 -10.25 15.55
N ALA A 126 -11.23 -9.16 16.31
CA ALA A 126 -10.25 -8.06 16.23
C ALA A 126 -8.77 -8.49 16.33
N GLY A 127 -8.49 -9.61 17.00
CA GLY A 127 -7.16 -10.23 17.05
C GLY A 127 -6.77 -11.08 15.83
N THR A 128 -7.64 -11.19 14.82
CA THR A 128 -7.38 -12.02 13.65
C THR A 128 -6.32 -11.38 12.76
N GLU A 129 -5.34 -12.18 12.36
CA GLU A 129 -4.40 -11.78 11.30
C GLU A 129 -5.06 -11.95 9.93
N VAL A 130 -4.98 -10.91 9.10
CA VAL A 130 -5.42 -10.94 7.70
C VAL A 130 -4.20 -10.97 6.80
N VAL A 131 -4.03 -12.03 6.04
CA VAL A 131 -2.83 -12.23 5.19
C VAL A 131 -3.21 -12.13 3.73
N TRP A 132 -2.66 -11.18 3.04
CA TRP A 132 -2.78 -11.06 1.59
C TRP A 132 -1.57 -11.68 0.90
N THR A 133 -1.81 -12.56 -0.07
CA THR A 133 -0.77 -13.24 -0.86
C THR A 133 -0.91 -12.88 -2.33
N LEU A 134 0.22 -12.48 -2.92
CA LEU A 134 0.37 -12.27 -4.36
C LEU A 134 1.51 -13.13 -4.90
N SER A 135 1.28 -13.75 -6.06
CA SER A 135 2.30 -14.52 -6.79
C SER A 135 2.36 -14.03 -8.23
N HIS A 136 3.53 -13.54 -8.67
CA HIS A 136 3.77 -13.05 -10.03
C HIS A 136 5.24 -13.18 -10.38
N ALA A 137 5.55 -13.42 -11.66
CA ALA A 137 6.91 -13.48 -12.20
C ALA A 137 7.86 -14.42 -11.42
N GLY A 138 7.36 -15.56 -10.95
CA GLY A 138 8.13 -16.53 -10.18
C GLY A 138 8.35 -16.16 -8.70
N HIS A 139 7.80 -15.04 -8.26
CA HIS A 139 7.84 -14.58 -6.86
C HIS A 139 6.50 -14.77 -6.18
N SER A 140 6.51 -15.06 -4.89
CA SER A 140 5.31 -15.14 -4.06
C SER A 140 5.55 -14.42 -2.73
N TYR A 141 4.69 -13.46 -2.42
CA TYR A 141 4.79 -12.66 -1.21
C TYR A 141 3.48 -12.68 -0.44
N SER A 142 3.60 -12.86 0.86
CA SER A 142 2.47 -12.79 1.78
C SER A 142 2.73 -11.70 2.80
N ILE A 143 1.79 -10.79 2.96
CA ILE A 143 1.89 -9.71 3.94
C ILE A 143 0.79 -9.86 5.00
N PRO A 144 1.15 -10.02 6.29
CA PRO A 144 0.19 -10.06 7.36
C PRO A 144 -0.25 -8.65 7.78
N GLY A 145 -1.56 -8.43 7.88
CA GLY A 145 -2.17 -7.30 8.56
C GLY A 145 -2.52 -7.68 10.00
N ARG A 146 -2.13 -6.86 10.97
CA ARG A 146 -2.39 -7.07 12.40
C ARG A 146 -2.66 -5.75 13.09
N ALA A 147 -3.71 -5.68 13.89
CA ALA A 147 -4.05 -4.51 14.70
C ALA A 147 -3.41 -4.61 16.10
N VAL A 148 -2.09 -4.64 16.18
CA VAL A 148 -1.34 -4.84 17.44
C VAL A 148 -0.25 -3.81 17.69
N SER A 149 0.23 -3.12 16.68
CA SER A 149 1.33 -2.18 16.80
C SER A 149 0.87 -0.75 16.54
N VAL A 150 1.04 0.11 17.52
CA VAL A 150 0.76 1.56 17.40
C VAL A 150 1.59 2.23 16.29
N ALA A 151 2.72 1.64 15.88
CA ALA A 151 3.50 2.15 14.76
C ALA A 151 2.78 2.03 13.41
N TYR A 152 1.80 1.15 13.32
CA TYR A 152 0.95 0.94 12.14
C TYR A 152 -0.48 1.41 12.35
N GLU A 153 -0.80 1.98 13.51
CA GLU A 153 -2.10 2.58 13.76
C GLU A 153 -2.25 3.87 12.96
N MET A 154 -3.33 3.94 12.21
CA MET A 154 -3.67 5.07 11.36
C MET A 154 -4.72 5.90 12.06
N SER A 155 -4.38 7.12 12.45
CA SER A 155 -5.34 8.04 13.05
C SER A 155 -6.37 8.52 12.02
N SER A 156 -7.62 8.65 12.45
CA SER A 156 -8.67 9.39 11.75
C SER A 156 -8.74 10.85 12.19
N ASP A 157 -8.02 11.20 13.25
CA ASP A 157 -8.00 12.57 13.77
C ASP A 157 -7.34 13.56 12.79
N PRO A 158 -7.62 14.85 12.91
CA PRO A 158 -6.95 15.89 12.13
C PRO A 158 -5.44 15.76 12.25
N ARG A 159 -4.77 15.70 11.11
CA ARG A 159 -3.31 15.69 11.07
C ARG A 159 -2.77 17.12 11.23
N ALA A 160 -1.44 17.24 11.17
CA ALA A 160 -0.80 18.56 11.16
C ALA A 160 -1.54 19.52 10.19
N LEU A 161 -1.77 20.75 10.62
CA LEU A 161 -2.49 21.78 9.87
C LEU A 161 -4.00 21.50 9.65
N GLY A 162 -4.63 20.69 10.49
CA GLY A 162 -6.08 20.43 10.40
C GLY A 162 -6.53 19.62 9.20
N SER A 163 -5.61 18.89 8.54
CA SER A 163 -5.95 18.05 7.40
C SER A 163 -6.83 16.88 7.82
N LEU A 164 -8.00 16.76 7.23
CA LEU A 164 -8.94 15.65 7.37
C LEU A 164 -8.96 14.79 6.11
N ASN A 165 -9.53 13.58 6.22
CA ASN A 165 -9.81 12.77 5.04
C ASN A 165 -10.83 13.51 4.17
N PRO A 166 -10.64 13.57 2.84
CA PRO A 166 -11.61 14.17 1.94
C PRO A 166 -12.91 13.35 1.94
N ALA A 167 -14.03 14.04 1.77
CA ALA A 167 -15.31 13.39 1.56
C ALA A 167 -15.49 13.05 0.08
N ILE A 168 -16.13 11.91 -0.21
CA ILE A 168 -16.46 11.45 -1.55
C ILE A 168 -17.91 10.99 -1.62
N ARG A 169 -18.58 11.30 -2.75
CA ARG A 169 -19.89 10.77 -3.15
C ARG A 169 -19.96 10.56 -4.65
N PHE A 170 -20.77 9.63 -5.11
CA PHE A 170 -20.89 9.31 -6.54
C PHE A 170 -22.10 9.96 -7.22
N THR A 171 -23.03 10.52 -6.44
CA THR A 171 -24.19 11.25 -6.96
C THR A 171 -24.38 12.54 -6.19
N ARG A 172 -24.84 13.60 -6.86
CA ARG A 172 -25.16 14.88 -6.20
C ARG A 172 -26.24 14.67 -5.16
N GLY A 173 -25.96 15.01 -3.90
CA GLY A 173 -26.88 14.77 -2.76
C GLY A 173 -27.04 13.30 -2.34
N GLY A 174 -26.22 12.40 -2.88
CA GLY A 174 -26.19 10.99 -2.46
C GLY A 174 -25.38 10.76 -1.18
N PRO A 175 -25.29 9.48 -0.76
CA PRO A 175 -24.47 9.11 0.39
C PRO A 175 -23.02 9.57 0.21
N GLU A 176 -22.43 10.03 1.31
CA GLU A 176 -21.07 10.52 1.39
C GLU A 176 -20.27 9.66 2.36
N ALA A 177 -19.00 9.45 2.07
CA ALA A 177 -18.05 8.85 2.98
C ALA A 177 -16.75 9.65 3.01
N SER A 178 -16.19 9.80 4.20
CA SER A 178 -14.86 10.36 4.46
C SER A 178 -13.94 9.36 5.18
N GLY A 179 -14.46 8.18 5.48
CA GLY A 179 -13.70 7.08 6.07
C GLY A 179 -12.80 6.38 5.04
N ARG A 180 -11.83 5.63 5.55
CA ARG A 180 -10.88 4.87 4.71
C ARG A 180 -11.48 3.61 4.12
N GLU A 181 -12.60 3.14 4.64
CA GLU A 181 -13.41 2.06 4.08
C GLU A 181 -14.02 2.44 2.73
N GLY A 182 -14.08 3.75 2.44
CA GLY A 182 -14.62 4.27 1.19
C GLY A 182 -16.14 4.10 1.09
N ILE A 183 -16.63 4.21 -0.13
CA ILE A 183 -18.06 4.06 -0.45
C ILE A 183 -18.23 3.34 -1.78
N MET A 184 -19.21 2.45 -1.84
CA MET A 184 -19.62 1.79 -3.07
C MET A 184 -20.55 2.70 -3.88
N GLY A 185 -20.14 3.00 -5.11
CA GLY A 185 -20.99 3.70 -6.07
C GLY A 185 -22.14 2.83 -6.60
N PRO A 186 -23.12 3.43 -7.28
CA PRO A 186 -24.18 2.67 -7.93
C PRO A 186 -23.60 1.79 -9.04
N ARG A 187 -24.19 0.60 -9.22
CA ARG A 187 -23.83 -0.28 -10.33
C ARG A 187 -24.30 0.33 -11.64
N VAL A 188 -23.40 0.48 -12.60
CA VAL A 188 -23.68 0.92 -13.96
C VAL A 188 -23.64 -0.30 -14.88
N THR A 189 -24.64 -0.43 -15.76
CA THR A 189 -24.69 -1.48 -16.78
C THR A 189 -24.53 -0.84 -18.16
N ALA A 190 -23.62 -1.38 -18.95
CA ALA A 190 -23.36 -0.92 -20.31
C ALA A 190 -23.07 -2.11 -21.24
N SER A 191 -23.27 -1.92 -22.54
CA SER A 191 -22.87 -2.88 -23.57
C SER A 191 -21.36 -2.78 -23.80
N VAL A 192 -20.73 -3.89 -24.14
CA VAL A 192 -19.31 -3.90 -24.52
C VAL A 192 -19.07 -2.93 -25.70
N GLY A 193 -18.02 -2.12 -25.59
CA GLY A 193 -17.66 -1.10 -26.56
C GLY A 193 -18.45 0.21 -26.46
N THR A 194 -19.39 0.33 -25.52
CA THR A 194 -20.11 1.59 -25.28
C THR A 194 -19.38 2.40 -24.17
N PRO A 195 -18.97 3.65 -24.44
CA PRO A 195 -18.37 4.50 -23.41
C PRO A 195 -19.32 4.74 -22.24
N VAL A 196 -18.78 4.73 -21.03
CA VAL A 196 -19.50 5.03 -19.78
C VAL A 196 -18.87 6.23 -19.12
N THR A 197 -19.69 7.20 -18.72
CA THR A 197 -19.22 8.33 -17.91
C THR A 197 -19.38 7.98 -16.44
N LEU A 198 -18.28 8.03 -15.71
CA LEU A 198 -18.25 7.92 -14.26
C LEU A 198 -18.03 9.31 -13.66
N SER A 199 -18.71 9.61 -12.57
CA SER A 199 -18.58 10.88 -11.87
C SER A 199 -18.38 10.65 -10.38
N ALA A 200 -17.52 11.44 -9.75
CA ALA A 200 -17.36 11.52 -8.33
C ALA A 200 -17.32 12.99 -7.89
N PHE A 201 -17.92 13.28 -6.77
CA PHE A 201 -17.86 14.57 -6.10
C PHE A 201 -16.95 14.40 -4.89
N VAL A 202 -15.93 15.22 -4.79
CA VAL A 202 -14.98 15.18 -3.68
C VAL A 202 -14.92 16.54 -3.02
N GLN A 203 -14.81 16.55 -1.69
CA GLN A 203 -14.76 17.75 -0.89
C GLN A 203 -13.60 17.65 0.10
N ASP A 204 -12.81 18.72 0.21
CA ASP A 204 -11.84 18.88 1.28
C ASP A 204 -12.57 19.31 2.57
N LEU A 205 -12.48 18.47 3.59
CA LEU A 205 -13.06 18.75 4.91
C LEU A 205 -12.02 19.36 5.88
N GLY A 206 -10.77 19.52 5.44
CA GLY A 206 -9.69 20.05 6.28
C GLY A 206 -9.91 21.51 6.63
N GLU A 207 -9.61 21.88 7.88
CA GLU A 207 -9.54 23.27 8.29
C GLU A 207 -8.22 23.89 7.82
N ARG A 208 -8.30 25.07 7.22
CA ARG A 208 -7.12 25.80 6.72
C ARG A 208 -6.76 26.93 7.67
N GLY A 209 -5.48 27.03 7.99
CA GLY A 209 -4.93 28.13 8.76
C GLY A 209 -4.57 29.32 7.86
N GLN A 210 -4.35 30.48 8.48
CA GLN A 210 -4.00 31.71 7.75
C GLN A 210 -2.69 31.63 6.94
N TYR A 211 -1.85 30.63 7.18
CA TYR A 211 -0.57 30.42 6.49
C TYR A 211 -0.62 29.31 5.46
N ASP A 212 -1.79 28.68 5.29
CA ASP A 212 -1.95 27.62 4.32
C ASP A 212 -2.03 28.20 2.90
N VAL A 213 -1.32 27.58 1.99
CA VAL A 213 -1.33 27.97 0.58
C VAL A 213 -2.26 27.02 -0.15
N ASP A 214 -3.41 27.51 -0.62
CA ASP A 214 -4.45 26.72 -1.29
C ASP A 214 -3.92 25.81 -2.40
N SER A 215 -2.91 26.28 -3.13
CA SER A 215 -2.31 25.50 -4.21
C SER A 215 -1.60 24.23 -3.75
N LEU A 216 -1.25 24.10 -2.47
CA LEU A 216 -0.62 22.90 -1.90
C LEU A 216 -1.64 21.82 -1.50
N TYR A 217 -2.92 22.19 -1.39
CA TYR A 217 -3.99 21.36 -0.85
C TYR A 217 -5.07 21.04 -1.88
N GLN A 218 -4.76 21.17 -3.17
CA GLN A 218 -5.71 20.80 -4.20
C GLN A 218 -6.00 19.29 -4.17
N LEU A 219 -7.28 18.96 -4.10
CA LEU A 219 -7.73 17.58 -4.25
C LEU A 219 -7.55 17.13 -5.70
N GLY A 220 -6.99 15.95 -5.86
CA GLY A 220 -6.95 15.24 -7.13
C GLY A 220 -7.83 14.01 -7.06
N THR A 221 -8.51 13.70 -8.15
CA THR A 221 -9.26 12.45 -8.30
C THR A 221 -8.52 11.55 -9.27
N GLU A 222 -8.41 10.29 -8.91
CA GLU A 222 -7.74 9.29 -9.71
C GLU A 222 -8.63 8.06 -9.85
N TRP A 223 -8.87 7.65 -11.09
CA TRP A 223 -9.63 6.46 -11.41
C TRP A 223 -8.68 5.34 -11.77
N ILE A 224 -8.79 4.23 -11.09
CA ILE A 224 -8.04 3.01 -11.40
C ILE A 224 -9.01 1.85 -11.55
N MET A 225 -8.67 0.91 -12.42
CA MET A 225 -9.34 -0.37 -12.46
C MET A 225 -8.91 -1.19 -11.24
N HIS A 226 -9.86 -1.59 -10.43
CA HIS A 226 -9.60 -2.40 -9.25
C HIS A 226 -9.67 -3.89 -9.57
N GLN A 227 -10.73 -4.31 -10.24
CA GLN A 227 -10.92 -5.68 -10.72
C GLN A 227 -11.60 -5.67 -12.09
N GLY A 228 -11.24 -6.63 -12.93
CA GLY A 228 -11.89 -6.77 -14.24
C GLY A 228 -11.14 -7.72 -15.17
N PRO A 229 -11.75 -8.11 -16.29
CA PRO A 229 -11.18 -9.07 -17.23
C PRO A 229 -10.15 -8.48 -18.20
N SER A 230 -10.09 -7.15 -18.31
CA SER A 230 -9.20 -6.45 -19.25
C SER A 230 -9.00 -5.01 -18.82
N VAL A 231 -7.92 -4.39 -19.29
CA VAL A 231 -7.59 -2.99 -19.01
C VAL A 231 -8.60 -2.07 -19.70
N PRO A 232 -9.27 -1.15 -18.96
CA PRO A 232 -10.15 -0.16 -19.57
C PRO A 232 -9.33 0.95 -20.23
N GLU A 233 -9.92 1.57 -21.25
CA GLU A 233 -9.44 2.84 -21.80
C GLU A 233 -10.17 3.99 -21.11
N PHE A 234 -9.44 4.90 -20.49
CA PHE A 234 -9.99 6.13 -19.92
C PHE A 234 -9.83 7.27 -20.94
N GLY A 235 -10.91 7.97 -21.25
CA GLY A 235 -10.91 9.03 -22.25
C GLY A 235 -10.03 10.24 -21.91
N ASN A 236 -9.72 10.44 -20.64
CA ASN A 236 -8.82 11.48 -20.12
C ASN A 236 -7.62 10.88 -19.39
N ALA A 237 -7.28 9.63 -19.66
CA ALA A 237 -6.22 8.92 -18.97
C ALA A 237 -4.83 9.46 -19.35
N ALA A 238 -4.02 9.76 -18.36
CA ALA A 238 -2.59 10.01 -18.53
C ALA A 238 -1.81 8.71 -18.74
N MET A 239 -2.38 7.56 -18.35
CA MET A 239 -1.81 6.22 -18.47
C MET A 239 -2.91 5.19 -18.74
N THR A 240 -2.54 4.11 -19.42
CA THR A 240 -3.45 2.99 -19.69
C THR A 240 -3.94 2.38 -18.36
N GLY A 241 -5.25 2.20 -18.23
CA GLY A 241 -5.88 1.67 -17.03
C GLY A 241 -6.00 2.64 -15.86
N ARG A 242 -5.68 3.91 -16.08
CA ARG A 242 -5.70 4.94 -15.06
C ARG A 242 -6.09 6.30 -15.63
N ALA A 243 -6.92 7.03 -14.92
CA ALA A 243 -7.25 8.42 -15.22
C ALA A 243 -7.06 9.28 -13.98
N ARG A 244 -6.53 10.47 -14.17
CA ARG A 244 -6.40 11.48 -13.12
C ARG A 244 -7.13 12.74 -13.53
N GLU A 245 -7.99 13.21 -12.66
CA GLU A 245 -8.79 14.41 -12.85
C GLU A 245 -8.61 15.33 -11.63
N ALA A 246 -8.40 16.60 -11.88
CA ALA A 246 -8.42 17.58 -10.80
C ALA A 246 -9.86 17.73 -10.30
N ALA A 247 -10.08 17.63 -8.99
CA ALA A 247 -11.39 17.89 -8.43
C ALA A 247 -11.75 19.38 -8.69
N ALA A 248 -12.81 19.61 -9.44
CA ALA A 248 -13.42 20.91 -9.48
C ALA A 248 -14.05 21.15 -8.10
N GLY A 249 -13.48 22.09 -7.33
CA GLY A 249 -14.09 22.51 -6.08
C GLY A 249 -15.53 22.95 -6.35
N GLU A 250 -16.48 22.38 -5.64
CA GLU A 250 -17.82 22.97 -5.59
C GLU A 250 -17.70 24.25 -4.76
N GLY A 251 -17.71 25.42 -5.44
CA GLY A 251 -17.91 26.72 -4.82
C GLY A 251 -19.37 26.91 -4.43
#